data_c2a902d6d292638a4653708c138cafa2
#
_entry.id   c2a902d6d292638a4653708c138cafa2
#
_cell.length_a   1.000
_cell.length_b   1.000
_cell.length_c   1.000
_cell.angle_alpha   90.00
_cell.angle_beta   90.00
_cell.angle_gamma   90.00
#
_symmetry.space_group_name_H-M   'P 1'
#
loop_
_entity.id
_entity.type
_entity.pdbx_description
1 polymer ?
#
loop_
_entity_poly.entity_id
_entity_poly.type
_entity_poly.pdbx_seq_one_letter_code
_entity_poly.pdbx_strand_id
1 'polypeptide(L)'
;MKGRSTNMRRIFKTIEDHLTECTTLEKGVWVHLQSPTKEEVDGLTTRFNLDPTFLPAALDEEESARIDYDSDKQQTLIIVDIPYVDTEGTGYVYSTIPLGIVLCDEVIITVCTRDTPIINDFTEER
;
A
#
# COMPACT_ATOMS: atom_id res chain seq x y z
N MET A 1 7.55 -14.05 20.45
CA MET A 1 7.73 -13.60 19.07
C MET A 1 6.93 -12.36 18.83
N LYS A 2 7.57 -11.33 18.37
CA LYS A 2 6.78 -10.18 18.13
C LYS A 2 5.92 -10.33 16.91
N GLY A 3 4.88 -9.58 16.91
CA GLY A 3 3.97 -9.55 15.81
C GLY A 3 4.73 -9.34 14.53
N ARG A 4 4.42 -10.07 13.54
CA ARG A 4 5.09 -9.93 12.29
C ARG A 4 4.11 -9.74 11.20
N SER A 5 4.56 -9.06 10.20
CA SER A 5 3.75 -8.81 9.04
C SER A 5 3.63 -10.05 8.20
N THR A 6 2.45 -10.24 7.66
CA THR A 6 2.21 -11.31 6.72
C THR A 6 2.26 -10.70 5.33
N ASN A 7 3.05 -11.30 4.47
CA ASN A 7 3.11 -10.89 3.07
C ASN A 7 1.75 -11.09 2.44
N MET A 8 1.23 -10.05 1.81
CA MET A 8 -0.10 -10.11 1.20
C MET A 8 -0.17 -9.15 0.02
N ARG A 9 -0.80 -9.62 -1.04
CA ARG A 9 -1.11 -8.78 -2.20
C ARG A 9 -2.58 -8.97 -2.53
N ARG A 10 -3.31 -7.86 -2.59
CA ARG A 10 -4.72 -7.89 -2.94
C ARG A 10 -4.94 -6.92 -4.10
N ILE A 11 -5.82 -7.28 -5.00
CA ILE A 11 -6.12 -6.48 -6.19
C ILE A 11 -7.62 -6.24 -6.22
N PHE A 12 -8.01 -5.00 -6.43
CA PHE A 12 -9.41 -4.61 -6.43
C PHE A 12 -9.72 -3.86 -7.72
N LYS A 13 -10.95 -4.00 -8.17
CA LYS A 13 -11.42 -3.34 -9.36
C LYS A 13 -12.88 -2.99 -9.15
N THR A 14 -13.29 -1.85 -9.67
CA THR A 14 -14.70 -1.47 -9.61
C THR A 14 -15.45 -2.15 -10.74
N ILE A 15 -16.45 -2.95 -10.38
CA ILE A 15 -17.30 -3.65 -11.33
C ILE A 15 -18.74 -3.29 -10.94
N GLU A 16 -19.48 -2.69 -11.87
CA GLU A 16 -20.89 -2.30 -11.64
C GLU A 16 -21.04 -1.50 -10.35
N ASP A 17 -20.15 -0.52 -10.17
CA ASP A 17 -20.16 0.40 -9.05
C ASP A 17 -19.78 -0.23 -7.71
N HIS A 18 -19.30 -1.46 -7.73
CA HIS A 18 -18.86 -2.13 -6.50
C HIS A 18 -17.38 -2.43 -6.59
N LEU A 19 -16.66 -2.16 -5.51
CA LEU A 19 -15.25 -2.51 -5.41
C LEU A 19 -15.16 -4.01 -5.20
N THR A 20 -14.54 -4.70 -6.14
CA THR A 20 -14.52 -6.17 -6.18
C THR A 20 -13.09 -6.66 -6.16
N GLU A 21 -12.80 -7.60 -5.29
CA GLU A 21 -11.47 -8.20 -5.27
C GLU A 21 -11.31 -9.14 -6.46
N CYS A 22 -10.17 -9.07 -7.13
CA CYS A 22 -9.91 -9.87 -8.31
C CYS A 22 -8.48 -10.40 -8.26
N THR A 23 -8.10 -11.16 -9.28
CA THR A 23 -6.78 -11.78 -9.31
C THR A 23 -5.91 -11.31 -10.46
N THR A 24 -6.45 -10.48 -11.34
CA THR A 24 -5.74 -10.06 -12.54
C THR A 24 -5.18 -8.66 -12.38
N LEU A 25 -3.90 -8.53 -12.65
CA LEU A 25 -3.20 -7.25 -12.61
C LEU A 25 -3.35 -6.60 -13.98
N GLU A 26 -4.13 -5.53 -14.05
CA GLU A 26 -4.41 -4.86 -15.32
C GLU A 26 -4.58 -3.37 -15.05
N LYS A 27 -4.81 -2.59 -16.10
CA LYS A 27 -5.06 -1.17 -15.94
C LYS A 27 -6.35 -0.94 -15.20
N GLY A 28 -6.35 0.09 -14.36
CA GLY A 28 -7.56 0.50 -13.66
C GLY A 28 -7.80 -0.23 -12.36
N VAL A 29 -6.82 -0.96 -11.86
CA VAL A 29 -6.99 -1.67 -10.60
C VAL A 29 -6.34 -0.90 -9.46
N TRP A 30 -6.73 -1.25 -8.26
CA TRP A 30 -6.05 -0.86 -7.04
C TRP A 30 -5.33 -2.09 -6.51
N VAL A 31 -4.03 -1.97 -6.30
CA VAL A 31 -3.21 -3.05 -5.75
C VAL A 31 -2.82 -2.66 -4.34
N HIS A 32 -3.13 -3.50 -3.38
CA HIS A 32 -2.67 -3.30 -2.01
C HIS A 32 -1.59 -4.33 -1.68
N LEU A 33 -0.46 -3.83 -1.21
CA LEU A 33 0.67 -4.66 -0.80
C LEU A 33 0.89 -4.49 0.69
N GLN A 34 1.00 -5.60 1.38
CA GLN A 34 1.38 -5.60 2.79
C GLN A 34 2.65 -6.41 2.92
N SER A 35 3.68 -5.80 3.48
CA SER A 35 4.96 -6.46 3.69
C SER A 35 5.46 -7.16 2.42
N PRO A 36 5.54 -6.43 1.29
CA PRO A 36 5.86 -7.08 0.01
C PRO A 36 7.29 -7.56 -0.05
N THR A 37 7.50 -8.55 -0.90
CA THR A 37 8.86 -9.00 -1.22
C THR A 37 9.50 -8.01 -2.18
N LYS A 38 10.83 -8.10 -2.28
CA LYS A 38 11.54 -7.27 -3.23
C LYS A 38 11.08 -7.56 -4.65
N GLU A 39 10.81 -8.83 -4.97
CA GLU A 39 10.34 -9.19 -6.29
C GLU A 39 8.99 -8.56 -6.60
N GLU A 40 8.12 -8.48 -5.61
CA GLU A 40 6.82 -7.84 -5.83
C GLU A 40 6.97 -6.35 -6.08
N VAL A 41 7.86 -5.70 -5.32
CA VAL A 41 8.12 -4.27 -5.51
C VAL A 41 8.70 -4.02 -6.89
N ASP A 42 9.72 -4.79 -7.26
CA ASP A 42 10.39 -4.62 -8.55
C ASP A 42 9.44 -4.93 -9.70
N GLY A 43 8.59 -5.95 -9.53
CA GLY A 43 7.64 -6.34 -10.57
C GLY A 43 6.63 -5.25 -10.86
N LEU A 44 6.08 -4.62 -9.82
CA LEU A 44 5.13 -3.54 -10.03
C LEU A 44 5.81 -2.30 -10.58
N THR A 45 7.02 -2.01 -10.12
CA THR A 45 7.78 -0.88 -10.62
C THR A 45 8.01 -1.03 -12.13
N THR A 46 8.38 -2.22 -12.56
CA THR A 46 8.61 -2.47 -13.99
C THR A 46 7.30 -2.47 -14.77
N ARG A 47 6.28 -3.14 -14.24
CA ARG A 47 5.02 -3.30 -14.95
C ARG A 47 4.36 -1.97 -15.26
N PHE A 48 4.36 -1.06 -14.29
CA PHE A 48 3.67 0.23 -14.43
C PHE A 48 4.62 1.38 -14.63
N ASN A 49 5.91 1.10 -14.84
CA ASN A 49 6.94 2.12 -15.06
C ASN A 49 6.92 3.17 -13.96
N LEU A 50 6.91 2.70 -12.71
CA LEU A 50 6.87 3.60 -11.57
C LEU A 50 8.23 4.24 -11.35
N ASP A 51 8.21 5.42 -10.72
CA ASP A 51 9.43 6.00 -10.19
C ASP A 51 10.06 4.98 -9.23
N PRO A 52 11.31 4.56 -9.45
CA PRO A 52 11.87 3.46 -8.67
C PRO A 52 12.12 3.80 -7.21
N THR A 53 12.03 5.07 -6.83
CA THR A 53 12.20 5.46 -5.42
C THR A 53 10.90 5.42 -4.64
N PHE A 54 9.75 5.32 -5.30
CA PHE A 54 8.46 5.50 -4.64
C PHE A 54 8.14 4.37 -3.67
N LEU A 55 8.12 3.13 -4.15
CA LEU A 55 7.77 2.03 -3.26
C LEU A 55 8.80 1.81 -2.16
N PRO A 56 10.12 1.88 -2.45
CA PRO A 56 11.08 1.78 -1.35
C PRO A 56 10.93 2.85 -0.29
N ALA A 57 10.63 4.09 -0.69
CA ALA A 57 10.42 5.15 0.30
C ALA A 57 9.22 4.85 1.19
N ALA A 58 8.14 4.35 0.60
CA ALA A 58 6.94 4.03 1.36
C ALA A 58 7.15 2.88 2.33
N LEU A 59 8.13 2.03 2.05
CA LEU A 59 8.43 0.89 2.92
C LEU A 59 9.47 1.19 3.99
N ASP A 60 9.99 2.41 4.02
CA ASP A 60 10.91 2.83 5.06
C ASP A 60 10.09 3.37 6.23
N GLU A 61 10.09 2.66 7.34
CA GLU A 61 9.24 3.01 8.48
C GLU A 61 9.67 4.31 9.15
N GLU A 62 10.82 4.83 8.79
CA GLU A 62 11.29 6.10 9.33
C GLU A 62 10.98 7.28 8.43
N GLU A 63 10.33 7.06 7.32
CA GLU A 63 9.96 8.16 6.45
C GLU A 63 8.89 9.03 7.07
N SER A 64 8.98 10.32 6.76
CA SER A 64 7.99 11.27 7.22
C SER A 64 6.83 11.34 6.24
N ALA A 65 5.67 11.71 6.75
CA ALA A 65 4.52 11.99 5.90
C ALA A 65 4.89 13.09 4.91
N ARG A 66 4.60 12.84 3.64
CA ARG A 66 4.94 13.80 2.59
C ARG A 66 4.25 13.43 1.28
N ILE A 67 4.35 14.34 0.32
CA ILE A 67 3.88 14.12 -1.03
C ILE A 67 5.03 14.42 -1.97
N ASP A 68 5.35 13.47 -2.86
CA ASP A 68 6.35 13.64 -3.90
C ASP A 68 5.69 13.48 -5.25
N TYR A 69 6.12 14.25 -6.22
CA TYR A 69 5.58 14.20 -7.56
C TYR A 69 6.72 14.02 -8.56
N ASP A 70 6.59 13.02 -9.43
CA ASP A 70 7.51 12.81 -10.53
C ASP A 70 6.87 13.38 -11.80
N SER A 71 7.37 14.53 -12.23
CA SER A 71 6.75 15.22 -13.37
C SER A 71 7.01 14.53 -14.69
N ASP A 72 8.12 13.80 -14.80
CA ASP A 72 8.42 13.07 -16.03
C ASP A 72 7.46 11.93 -16.24
N LYS A 73 7.10 11.24 -15.17
CA LYS A 73 6.22 10.09 -15.24
C LYS A 73 4.78 10.43 -14.90
N GLN A 74 4.55 11.64 -14.39
CA GLN A 74 3.23 12.08 -13.95
C GLN A 74 2.66 11.13 -12.89
N GLN A 75 3.46 10.86 -11.90
CA GLN A 75 3.10 9.97 -10.81
C GLN A 75 3.27 10.69 -9.49
N THR A 76 2.43 10.33 -8.53
CA THR A 76 2.46 10.94 -7.21
C THR A 76 2.64 9.86 -6.16
N LEU A 77 3.53 10.12 -5.21
CA LEU A 77 3.65 9.30 -4.00
C LEU A 77 3.14 10.10 -2.83
N ILE A 78 2.22 9.52 -2.07
CA ILE A 78 1.74 10.11 -0.83
C ILE A 78 2.11 9.16 0.28
N ILE A 79 2.77 9.67 1.31
CA ILE A 79 3.06 8.89 2.51
C ILE A 79 2.33 9.55 3.66
N VAL A 80 1.46 8.79 4.32
CA VAL A 80 0.74 9.26 5.49
C VAL A 80 0.98 8.28 6.62
N ASP A 81 0.91 8.77 7.84
CA ASP A 81 1.02 7.91 9.00
C ASP A 81 -0.36 7.44 9.40
N ILE A 82 -0.51 6.14 9.53
CA ILE A 82 -1.78 5.56 9.97
C ILE A 82 -1.55 4.84 11.30
N PRO A 83 -2.55 4.84 12.16
CA PRO A 83 -2.40 4.15 13.44
C PRO A 83 -2.53 2.65 13.28
N TYR A 84 -1.85 1.93 14.11
CA TYR A 84 -2.11 0.51 14.27
C TYR A 84 -2.00 0.20 15.76
N VAL A 85 -2.63 -0.91 16.13
CA VAL A 85 -2.65 -1.34 17.53
C VAL A 85 -1.67 -2.47 17.68
N ASP A 86 -0.71 -2.27 18.57
CA ASP A 86 0.24 -3.30 18.92
C ASP A 86 -0.28 -3.95 20.20
N THR A 87 -0.76 -5.18 20.09
CA THR A 87 -1.36 -5.86 21.23
C THR A 87 -0.40 -6.80 21.93
N GLU A 88 0.86 -6.82 21.54
CA GLU A 88 1.84 -7.63 22.24
C GLU A 88 2.14 -7.02 23.60
N GLY A 89 2.38 -7.88 24.55
CA GLY A 89 2.72 -7.42 25.86
C GLY A 89 1.50 -7.14 26.71
N THR A 90 1.51 -6.00 27.37
CA THR A 90 0.59 -5.77 28.47
C THR A 90 -0.67 -5.03 28.09
N GLY A 91 -0.95 -4.86 26.82
CA GLY A 91 -2.18 -4.18 26.47
C GLY A 91 -2.07 -3.49 25.14
N TYR A 92 -2.91 -2.49 24.97
CA TYR A 92 -2.98 -1.80 23.69
C TYR A 92 -1.97 -0.68 23.67
N VAL A 93 -1.08 -0.73 22.72
CA VAL A 93 -0.14 0.34 22.47
C VAL A 93 -0.41 0.82 21.05
N TYR A 94 -0.74 2.09 20.94
CA TYR A 94 -1.00 2.66 19.62
C TYR A 94 0.30 3.20 19.06
N SER A 95 0.57 2.84 17.82
CA SER A 95 1.73 3.31 17.08
C SER A 95 1.27 3.70 15.71
N THR A 96 2.15 4.34 14.96
CA THR A 96 1.85 4.67 13.58
C THR A 96 2.83 3.99 12.65
N ILE A 97 2.36 3.68 11.46
CA ILE A 97 3.21 3.19 10.39
C ILE A 97 2.91 4.00 9.14
N PRO A 98 3.88 4.14 8.24
CA PRO A 98 3.60 4.80 6.99
C PRO A 98 2.72 3.94 6.10
N LEU A 99 1.77 4.58 5.45
CA LEU A 99 1.01 4.00 4.35
C LEU A 99 1.42 4.78 3.11
N GLY A 100 1.97 4.07 2.14
CA GLY A 100 2.32 4.69 0.87
C GLY A 100 1.20 4.53 -0.13
N ILE A 101 0.93 5.58 -0.87
CA ILE A 101 -0.08 5.58 -1.92
C ILE A 101 0.59 6.11 -3.18
N VAL A 102 0.63 5.28 -4.21
CA VAL A 102 1.18 5.68 -5.51
C VAL A 102 0.02 5.85 -6.47
N LEU A 103 -0.07 7.04 -7.04
CA LEU A 103 -1.13 7.37 -8.00
C LEU A 103 -0.50 7.55 -9.38
N CYS A 104 -0.99 6.81 -10.33
CA CYS A 104 -0.64 7.02 -11.73
C CYS A 104 -1.84 6.67 -12.59
N ASP A 105 -1.71 6.89 -13.90
CA ASP A 105 -2.86 6.74 -14.78
C ASP A 105 -3.41 5.33 -14.83
N GLU A 106 -2.56 4.34 -14.63
CA GLU A 106 -2.95 2.96 -14.88
C GLU A 106 -3.29 2.18 -13.64
N VAL A 107 -2.86 2.69 -12.46
CA VAL A 107 -3.00 1.89 -11.25
C VAL A 107 -2.94 2.81 -10.04
N ILE A 108 -3.59 2.38 -8.98
CA ILE A 108 -3.38 2.94 -7.65
C ILE A 108 -2.74 1.84 -6.83
N ILE A 109 -1.63 2.14 -6.17
CA ILE A 109 -0.94 1.16 -5.33
C ILE A 109 -0.89 1.70 -3.92
N THR A 110 -1.33 0.89 -2.95
CA THR A 110 -1.11 1.20 -1.55
C THR A 110 -0.18 0.15 -0.99
N VAL A 111 0.72 0.57 -0.10
CA VAL A 111 1.72 -0.33 0.45
C VAL A 111 1.98 0.03 1.90
N CYS A 112 2.10 -0.98 2.73
CA CYS A 112 2.47 -0.80 4.12
C CYS A 112 3.31 -1.99 4.58
N THR A 113 3.92 -1.84 5.75
CA THR A 113 4.84 -2.85 6.27
C THR A 113 4.18 -3.79 7.26
N ARG A 114 2.98 -3.46 7.73
CA ARG A 114 2.31 -4.25 8.76
C ARG A 114 0.84 -4.37 8.44
N ASP A 115 0.21 -5.33 9.07
CA ASP A 115 -1.23 -5.51 8.97
C ASP A 115 -1.94 -4.29 9.57
N THR A 116 -2.92 -3.80 8.88
CA THR A 116 -3.73 -2.68 9.35
C THR A 116 -5.18 -2.88 8.97
N PRO A 117 -6.12 -2.60 9.87
CA PRO A 117 -7.54 -2.76 9.55
C PRO A 117 -8.07 -1.71 8.59
N ILE A 118 -7.32 -0.64 8.35
CA ILE A 118 -7.81 0.45 7.50
C ILE A 118 -8.22 -0.04 6.12
N ILE A 119 -7.45 -0.97 5.54
CA ILE A 119 -7.77 -1.45 4.20
C ILE A 119 -9.11 -2.17 4.19
N ASN A 120 -9.41 -2.92 5.24
CA ASN A 120 -10.69 -3.61 5.30
C ASN A 120 -11.86 -2.61 5.34
N ASP A 121 -11.65 -1.46 5.97
CA ASP A 121 -12.72 -0.45 6.02
C ASP A 121 -13.07 0.07 4.64
N PHE A 122 -12.10 0.10 3.71
CA PHE A 122 -12.37 0.56 2.36
C PHE A 122 -12.90 -0.52 1.45
N THR A 123 -12.65 -1.78 1.78
CA THR A 123 -12.99 -2.89 0.89
C THR A 123 -14.27 -3.59 1.26
N GLU A 124 -14.74 -3.44 2.48
CA GLU A 124 -15.99 -4.05 2.90
C GLU A 124 -17.14 -3.14 2.55
N GLU A 125 -18.17 -3.71 2.01
CA GLU A 125 -19.35 -2.95 1.73
C GLU A 125 -20.17 -2.72 2.97
N ARG A 126 -20.73 -1.56 3.08
CA ARG A 126 -21.51 -1.20 4.25
C ARG A 126 -22.92 -0.87 3.88
#